data_34afd3b75252f2a2336d8f32116e1c63
#
_entry.id   34afd3b75252f2a2336d8f32116e1c63
#
_cell.length_a   1.000
_cell.length_b   1.000
_cell.length_c   1.000
_cell.angle_alpha   90.00
_cell.angle_beta   90.00
_cell.angle_gamma   90.00
#
_symmetry.space_group_name_H-M   'P 1'
#
loop_
_entity.id
_entity.type
_entity.pdbx_description
1 polymer ?
#
loop_
_entity_poly.entity_id
_entity_poly.type
_entity_poly.pdbx_seq_one_letter_code
_entity_poly.pdbx_strand_id
1 'polypeptide(L)'
;MQRDRDVLADTLRGYALLAILWNHFAKTAIDAGFAGAKSLTLTQLGLSSAAELFVFLSGYVYAIAYGRAWDRNGGWAAVRKTIRRIGDLLATNALLLVLCSLVVVLLFSRLPQPGPEVSVFLNFAHHLWPPPWQFLLMVRGDSYVGILHLYGTLLLVAPLLLWALRHNTLLAAAIAVAPWIAVQFGYLDQELTGQAPYEFNRAAWLLLFFIGMFSGRERLLRYAPSPRAMWLLGAFLLATTIWKFGSPTGARLVFGGADHAVLPALPWRDKNDMGLLRLAHALALIAFLAGLWHRMPAPAQSRINAVLGWFGSRSLTVYAASCVAIYLLAAMPTVLWPGSRSAYLAAYAVAPFLVALMTWAWITLFGTARARQRVAVPAVR
;
A
#
# COMPACT_ATOMS: atom_id res chain seq x y z
N MET A 1 -17.20 16.38 -18.89
CA MET A 1 -17.50 16.46 -17.44
C MET A 1 -16.48 15.64 -16.66
N GLN A 2 -15.35 16.25 -16.33
CA GLN A 2 -14.34 15.71 -15.40
C GLN A 2 -14.81 16.01 -13.95
N ARG A 3 -15.97 15.44 -13.56
CA ARG A 3 -16.61 15.74 -12.29
C ARG A 3 -15.90 15.05 -11.13
N ASP A 4 -15.40 15.87 -10.20
CA ASP A 4 -15.14 15.56 -8.78
C ASP A 4 -14.19 14.41 -8.48
N ARG A 5 -13.11 14.30 -9.25
CA ARG A 5 -11.98 13.47 -8.85
C ARG A 5 -11.19 14.24 -7.78
N ASP A 6 -10.91 13.59 -6.67
CA ASP A 6 -10.06 14.18 -5.64
C ASP A 6 -8.60 14.07 -6.08
N VAL A 7 -8.07 15.19 -6.61
CA VAL A 7 -6.72 15.28 -7.17
C VAL A 7 -5.67 14.92 -6.12
N LEU A 8 -5.85 15.39 -4.87
CA LEU A 8 -4.93 15.08 -3.80
C LEU A 8 -4.93 13.58 -3.46
N ALA A 9 -6.12 12.97 -3.37
CA ALA A 9 -6.21 11.54 -3.10
C ALA A 9 -5.54 10.69 -4.20
N ASP A 10 -5.71 11.04 -5.47
CA ASP A 10 -5.01 10.36 -6.57
C ASP A 10 -3.48 10.57 -6.49
N THR A 11 -3.04 11.79 -6.19
CA THR A 11 -1.60 12.11 -6.04
C THR A 11 -0.97 11.33 -4.89
N LEU A 12 -1.60 11.32 -3.71
CA LEU A 12 -1.11 10.58 -2.54
C LEU A 12 -1.11 9.06 -2.79
N ARG A 13 -2.10 8.52 -3.50
CA ARG A 13 -2.11 7.10 -3.89
C ARG A 13 -0.98 6.76 -4.84
N GLY A 14 -0.67 7.64 -5.79
CA GLY A 14 0.47 7.46 -6.68
C GLY A 14 1.79 7.45 -5.94
N TYR A 15 1.97 8.38 -5.00
CA TYR A 15 3.14 8.38 -4.11
C TYR A 15 3.23 7.07 -3.31
N ALA A 16 2.12 6.62 -2.70
CA ALA A 16 2.10 5.38 -1.92
C ALA A 16 2.50 4.16 -2.78
N LEU A 17 2.01 4.06 -4.02
CA LEU A 17 2.35 2.97 -4.93
C LEU A 17 3.83 2.96 -5.32
N LEU A 18 4.42 4.13 -5.61
CA LEU A 18 5.84 4.23 -5.91
C LEU A 18 6.71 3.93 -4.68
N ALA A 19 6.29 4.37 -3.49
CA ALA A 19 6.99 4.02 -2.25
C ALA A 19 6.92 2.51 -1.96
N ILE A 20 5.78 1.86 -2.22
CA ILE A 20 5.62 0.41 -2.14
C ILE A 20 6.57 -0.28 -3.13
N LEU A 21 6.59 0.15 -4.39
CA LEU A 21 7.49 -0.37 -5.43
C LEU A 21 8.95 -0.38 -4.96
N TRP A 22 9.47 0.76 -4.53
CA TRP A 22 10.87 0.88 -4.13
C TRP A 22 11.20 0.12 -2.84
N ASN A 23 10.30 0.11 -1.86
CA ASN A 23 10.50 -0.63 -0.62
C ASN A 23 10.55 -2.14 -0.88
N HIS A 24 9.65 -2.65 -1.71
CA HIS A 24 9.62 -4.06 -2.05
C HIS A 24 10.75 -4.46 -2.99
N PHE A 25 11.14 -3.60 -3.94
CA PHE A 25 12.32 -3.86 -4.76
C PHE A 25 13.59 -4.03 -3.90
N ALA A 26 13.81 -3.12 -2.93
CA ALA A 26 14.96 -3.25 -2.03
C ALA A 26 14.90 -4.55 -1.20
N LYS A 27 13.72 -4.92 -0.68
CA LYS A 27 13.53 -6.17 0.07
C LYS A 27 13.78 -7.40 -0.79
N THR A 28 13.22 -7.46 -2.01
CA THR A 28 13.46 -8.58 -2.94
C THR A 28 14.94 -8.71 -3.32
N ALA A 29 15.62 -7.59 -3.53
CA ALA A 29 17.06 -7.63 -3.82
C ALA A 29 17.86 -8.21 -2.65
N ILE A 30 17.51 -7.87 -1.39
CA ILE A 30 18.11 -8.48 -0.20
C ILE A 30 17.80 -9.98 -0.15
N ASP A 31 16.54 -10.38 -0.32
CA ASP A 31 16.09 -11.77 -0.28
C ASP A 31 16.71 -12.61 -1.42
N ALA A 32 17.11 -11.97 -2.50
CA ALA A 32 17.84 -12.60 -3.61
C ALA A 32 19.38 -12.53 -3.47
N GLY A 33 19.90 -12.05 -2.32
CA GLY A 33 21.33 -12.09 -1.98
C GLY A 33 22.09 -10.78 -2.12
N PHE A 34 21.44 -9.66 -2.49
CA PHE A 34 22.10 -8.34 -2.55
C PHE A 34 21.98 -7.59 -1.22
N ALA A 35 22.86 -7.87 -0.27
CA ALA A 35 22.82 -7.31 1.10
C ALA A 35 22.94 -5.77 1.18
N GLY A 36 23.46 -5.11 0.14
CA GLY A 36 23.62 -3.66 0.07
C GLY A 36 22.36 -2.87 -0.32
N ALA A 37 21.23 -3.53 -0.57
CA ALA A 37 20.00 -2.85 -0.99
C ALA A 37 19.42 -1.99 0.12
N LYS A 38 19.05 -0.76 -0.21
CA LYS A 38 18.35 0.20 0.68
C LYS A 38 17.24 0.91 -0.07
N SER A 39 16.11 1.09 0.59
CA SER A 39 15.05 1.96 0.07
C SER A 39 15.27 3.39 0.55
N LEU A 40 15.18 4.34 -0.38
CA LEU A 40 15.34 5.79 -0.13
C LEU A 40 13.99 6.51 -0.07
N THR A 41 12.95 5.86 0.42
CA THR A 41 11.61 6.45 0.52
C THR A 41 11.39 7.15 1.86
N LEU A 42 10.55 8.19 1.88
CA LEU A 42 10.18 8.90 3.12
C LEU A 42 9.51 7.98 4.14
N THR A 43 8.91 6.88 3.70
CA THR A 43 8.28 5.88 4.58
C THR A 43 9.30 5.11 5.43
N GLN A 44 10.59 5.17 5.11
CA GLN A 44 11.65 4.60 5.94
C GLN A 44 12.01 5.51 7.11
N LEU A 45 11.70 6.81 7.04
CA LEU A 45 12.03 7.77 8.10
C LEU A 45 11.09 7.66 9.31
N GLY A 46 9.78 7.48 9.08
CA GLY A 46 8.78 7.44 10.13
C GLY A 46 8.41 6.04 10.63
N LEU A 47 7.40 5.96 11.49
CA LEU A 47 6.83 4.71 12.00
C LEU A 47 5.85 4.07 11.01
N SER A 48 5.05 4.86 10.31
CA SER A 48 4.10 4.39 9.31
C SER A 48 4.78 4.14 7.95
N SER A 49 4.21 3.24 7.19
CA SER A 49 4.65 2.87 5.85
C SER A 49 3.69 3.39 4.77
N ALA A 50 3.98 3.12 3.51
CA ALA A 50 3.07 3.45 2.42
C ALA A 50 1.76 2.64 2.45
N ALA A 51 1.73 1.52 3.16
CA ALA A 51 0.54 0.68 3.29
C ALA A 51 -0.58 1.40 4.05
N GLU A 52 -0.25 2.09 5.15
CA GLU A 52 -1.23 2.87 5.93
C GLU A 52 -1.86 3.97 5.07
N LEU A 53 -1.03 4.69 4.33
CA LEU A 53 -1.51 5.72 3.40
C LEU A 53 -2.43 5.11 2.33
N PHE A 54 -2.05 3.95 1.77
CA PHE A 54 -2.83 3.27 0.75
C PHE A 54 -4.18 2.77 1.28
N VAL A 55 -4.22 2.17 2.47
CA VAL A 55 -5.45 1.66 3.11
C VAL A 55 -6.39 2.80 3.48
N PHE A 56 -5.88 3.86 4.11
CA PHE A 56 -6.69 5.06 4.41
C PHE A 56 -7.31 5.65 3.14
N LEU A 57 -6.51 5.88 2.09
CA LEU A 57 -6.98 6.43 0.82
C LEU A 57 -7.94 5.49 0.08
N SER A 58 -7.81 4.18 0.30
CA SER A 58 -8.76 3.20 -0.23
C SER A 58 -10.14 3.35 0.41
N GLY A 59 -10.20 3.51 1.74
CA GLY A 59 -11.43 3.86 2.46
C GLY A 59 -12.00 5.20 2.02
N TYR A 60 -11.15 6.23 1.94
CA TYR A 60 -11.53 7.58 1.49
C TYR A 60 -12.22 7.57 0.11
N VAL A 61 -11.57 6.96 -0.87
CA VAL A 61 -12.12 6.87 -2.23
C VAL A 61 -13.33 5.95 -2.29
N TYR A 62 -13.37 4.89 -1.46
CA TYR A 62 -14.52 4.00 -1.36
C TYR A 62 -15.77 4.80 -0.96
N ALA A 63 -15.73 5.53 0.14
CA ALA A 63 -16.89 6.33 0.59
C ALA A 63 -17.39 7.29 -0.49
N ILE A 64 -16.48 7.95 -1.21
CA ILE A 64 -16.84 8.87 -2.29
C ILE A 64 -17.46 8.15 -3.49
N ALA A 65 -16.80 7.10 -3.99
CA ALA A 65 -17.18 6.47 -5.24
C ALA A 65 -18.39 5.54 -5.09
N TYR A 66 -18.50 4.86 -3.96
CA TYR A 66 -19.60 3.92 -3.69
C TYR A 66 -20.77 4.63 -2.99
N GLY A 67 -20.48 5.67 -2.18
CA GLY A 67 -21.52 6.58 -1.69
C GLY A 67 -22.31 7.20 -2.82
N ARG A 68 -21.64 7.72 -3.87
CA ARG A 68 -22.34 8.23 -5.07
C ARG A 68 -23.14 7.14 -5.83
N ALA A 69 -22.64 5.89 -5.85
CA ALA A 69 -23.40 4.80 -6.47
C ALA A 69 -24.67 4.53 -5.67
N TRP A 70 -24.56 4.56 -4.34
CA TRP A 70 -25.70 4.45 -3.43
C TRP A 70 -26.73 5.57 -3.66
N ASP A 71 -26.27 6.84 -3.69
CA ASP A 71 -27.14 8.02 -3.83
C ASP A 71 -27.91 8.00 -5.16
N ARG A 72 -27.32 7.46 -6.23
CA ARG A 72 -27.95 7.44 -7.56
C ARG A 72 -28.87 6.25 -7.80
N ASN A 73 -28.49 5.07 -7.29
CA ASN A 73 -29.08 3.82 -7.70
C ASN A 73 -29.37 2.88 -6.50
N GLY A 74 -29.36 3.41 -5.28
CA GLY A 74 -29.62 2.67 -4.04
C GLY A 74 -28.46 1.81 -3.55
N GLY A 75 -28.63 1.26 -2.35
CA GLY A 75 -27.58 0.49 -1.64
C GLY A 75 -27.09 -0.72 -2.39
N TRP A 76 -28.00 -1.42 -3.09
CA TRP A 76 -27.64 -2.60 -3.90
C TRP A 76 -26.68 -2.29 -5.04
N ALA A 77 -26.73 -1.08 -5.61
CA ALA A 77 -25.77 -0.65 -6.63
C ALA A 77 -24.35 -0.52 -6.06
N ALA A 78 -24.21 -0.03 -4.82
CA ALA A 78 -22.92 0.02 -4.13
C ALA A 78 -22.40 -1.39 -3.86
N VAL A 79 -23.23 -2.31 -3.35
CA VAL A 79 -22.87 -3.72 -3.11
C VAL A 79 -22.42 -4.38 -4.42
N ARG A 80 -23.20 -4.31 -5.49
CA ARG A 80 -22.85 -4.89 -6.80
C ARG A 80 -21.53 -4.35 -7.34
N LYS A 81 -21.29 -3.05 -7.16
CA LYS A 81 -20.03 -2.42 -7.56
C LYS A 81 -18.84 -2.94 -6.72
N THR A 82 -19.06 -3.20 -5.42
CA THR A 82 -18.06 -3.80 -4.54
C THR A 82 -17.74 -5.23 -4.95
N ILE A 83 -18.75 -6.05 -5.22
CA ILE A 83 -18.58 -7.44 -5.70
C ILE A 83 -17.76 -7.47 -6.99
N ARG A 84 -18.06 -6.59 -7.95
CA ARG A 84 -17.24 -6.48 -9.18
C ARG A 84 -15.80 -6.12 -8.87
N ARG A 85 -15.58 -5.19 -7.93
CA ARG A 85 -14.23 -4.82 -7.52
C ARG A 85 -13.46 -5.96 -6.86
N ILE A 86 -14.12 -6.77 -6.04
CA ILE A 86 -13.53 -8.00 -5.47
C ILE A 86 -13.18 -8.98 -6.59
N GLY A 87 -14.07 -9.17 -7.59
CA GLY A 87 -13.77 -9.99 -8.77
C GLY A 87 -12.53 -9.50 -9.53
N ASP A 88 -12.39 -8.17 -9.75
CA ASP A 88 -11.19 -7.60 -10.37
C ASP A 88 -9.92 -7.88 -9.55
N LEU A 89 -10.01 -7.85 -8.21
CA LEU A 89 -8.89 -8.17 -7.32
C LEU A 89 -8.51 -9.64 -7.39
N LEU A 90 -9.49 -10.55 -7.37
CA LEU A 90 -9.25 -11.99 -7.48
C LEU A 90 -8.61 -12.35 -8.83
N ALA A 91 -9.13 -11.80 -9.93
CA ALA A 91 -8.56 -11.99 -11.26
C ALA A 91 -7.13 -11.45 -11.36
N THR A 92 -6.88 -10.26 -10.77
CA THR A 92 -5.54 -9.68 -10.72
C THR A 92 -4.59 -10.55 -9.90
N ASN A 93 -5.05 -11.06 -8.74
CA ASN A 93 -4.26 -11.93 -7.88
C ASN A 93 -3.89 -13.25 -8.59
N ALA A 94 -4.84 -13.87 -9.30
CA ALA A 94 -4.57 -15.06 -10.10
C ALA A 94 -3.52 -14.80 -11.20
N LEU A 95 -3.65 -13.67 -11.90
CA LEU A 95 -2.68 -13.27 -12.92
C LEU A 95 -1.29 -13.06 -12.33
N LEU A 96 -1.21 -12.37 -11.17
CA LEU A 96 0.06 -12.12 -10.48
C LEU A 96 0.73 -13.41 -10.02
N LEU A 97 -0.04 -14.37 -9.51
CA LEU A 97 0.48 -15.67 -9.12
C LEU A 97 1.20 -16.34 -10.30
N VAL A 98 0.58 -16.35 -11.48
CA VAL A 98 1.17 -16.95 -12.69
C VAL A 98 2.39 -16.15 -13.17
N LEU A 99 2.24 -14.83 -13.33
CA LEU A 99 3.32 -14.00 -13.90
C LEU A 99 4.53 -13.90 -12.97
N CYS A 100 4.33 -13.71 -11.67
CA CYS A 100 5.44 -13.66 -10.72
C CYS A 100 6.14 -15.02 -10.59
N SER A 101 5.40 -16.13 -10.55
CA SER A 101 5.99 -17.47 -10.55
C SER A 101 6.82 -17.72 -11.82
N LEU A 102 6.30 -17.36 -12.99
CA LEU A 102 7.05 -17.49 -14.24
C LEU A 102 8.35 -16.68 -14.21
N VAL A 103 8.29 -15.41 -13.83
CA VAL A 103 9.49 -14.55 -13.76
C VAL A 103 10.48 -15.07 -12.73
N VAL A 104 9.99 -15.50 -11.55
CA VAL A 104 10.86 -16.01 -10.47
C VAL A 104 11.52 -17.32 -10.87
N VAL A 105 10.81 -18.26 -11.50
CA VAL A 105 11.40 -19.50 -12.00
C VAL A 105 12.46 -19.22 -13.06
N LEU A 106 12.17 -18.35 -14.02
CA LEU A 106 13.11 -18.04 -15.10
C LEU A 106 14.39 -17.36 -14.60
N LEU A 107 14.31 -16.50 -13.60
CA LEU A 107 15.43 -15.67 -13.17
C LEU A 107 16.12 -16.16 -11.90
N PHE A 108 15.40 -16.76 -10.96
CA PHE A 108 15.90 -17.03 -9.61
C PHE A 108 16.00 -18.52 -9.26
N SER A 109 15.62 -19.46 -10.15
CA SER A 109 15.65 -20.91 -9.88
C SER A 109 17.04 -21.46 -9.53
N ARG A 110 18.10 -20.74 -9.90
CA ARG A 110 19.49 -21.14 -9.65
C ARG A 110 20.09 -20.55 -8.37
N LEU A 111 19.34 -19.71 -7.64
CA LEU A 111 19.81 -19.15 -6.37
C LEU A 111 19.84 -20.25 -5.30
N PRO A 112 20.96 -20.42 -4.56
CA PRO A 112 21.11 -21.53 -3.61
C PRO A 112 20.20 -21.39 -2.39
N GLN A 113 19.94 -20.18 -1.91
CA GLN A 113 19.12 -19.89 -0.72
C GLN A 113 18.32 -18.60 -0.92
N PRO A 114 17.25 -18.63 -1.71
CA PRO A 114 16.41 -17.45 -1.88
C PRO A 114 15.61 -17.17 -0.60
N GLY A 115 15.49 -15.89 -0.23
CA GLY A 115 14.67 -15.45 0.88
C GLY A 115 13.16 -15.64 0.65
N PRO A 116 12.33 -15.34 1.66
CA PRO A 116 10.90 -15.66 1.67
C PRO A 116 10.12 -15.13 0.45
N GLU A 117 10.42 -13.92 0.00
CA GLU A 117 9.70 -13.26 -1.10
C GLU A 117 9.91 -13.95 -2.46
N VAL A 118 11.07 -14.56 -2.65
CA VAL A 118 11.38 -15.34 -3.86
C VAL A 118 10.91 -16.78 -3.69
N SER A 119 11.16 -17.38 -2.52
CA SER A 119 10.86 -18.78 -2.22
C SER A 119 9.37 -19.11 -2.36
N VAL A 120 8.46 -18.19 -2.01
CA VAL A 120 7.01 -18.44 -2.11
C VAL A 120 6.58 -18.74 -3.54
N PHE A 121 7.12 -18.05 -4.53
CA PHE A 121 6.79 -18.28 -5.94
C PHE A 121 7.54 -19.49 -6.54
N LEU A 122 8.75 -19.78 -6.08
CA LEU A 122 9.46 -21.02 -6.43
C LEU A 122 8.72 -22.25 -5.89
N ASN A 123 8.32 -22.21 -4.62
CA ASN A 123 7.56 -23.30 -3.99
C ASN A 123 6.20 -23.48 -4.66
N PHE A 124 5.53 -22.39 -5.02
CA PHE A 124 4.30 -22.50 -5.78
C PHE A 124 4.50 -23.16 -7.14
N ALA A 125 5.54 -22.77 -7.87
CA ALA A 125 5.82 -23.32 -9.21
C ALA A 125 6.23 -24.78 -9.17
N HIS A 126 7.02 -25.20 -8.17
CA HIS A 126 7.55 -26.57 -8.08
C HIS A 126 6.63 -27.55 -7.34
N HIS A 127 5.91 -27.07 -6.34
CA HIS A 127 5.15 -27.92 -5.41
C HIS A 127 3.68 -27.56 -5.29
N LEU A 128 3.20 -26.56 -6.02
CA LEU A 128 1.86 -25.95 -5.87
C LEU A 128 1.56 -25.56 -4.40
N TRP A 129 2.60 -25.09 -3.69
CA TRP A 129 2.51 -24.69 -2.29
C TRP A 129 2.83 -23.20 -2.10
N PRO A 130 1.98 -22.40 -1.43
CA PRO A 130 0.71 -22.79 -0.82
C PRO A 130 -0.32 -23.26 -1.86
N PRO A 131 -1.33 -24.06 -1.45
CA PRO A 131 -2.37 -24.51 -2.38
C PRO A 131 -3.00 -23.35 -3.15
N PRO A 132 -3.20 -23.47 -4.47
CA PRO A 132 -3.66 -22.35 -5.31
C PRO A 132 -4.93 -21.67 -4.78
N TRP A 133 -5.86 -22.43 -4.22
CA TRP A 133 -7.11 -21.87 -3.69
C TRP A 133 -6.89 -20.92 -2.50
N GLN A 134 -5.89 -21.17 -1.62
CA GLN A 134 -5.57 -20.28 -0.50
C GLN A 134 -5.06 -18.94 -0.99
N PHE A 135 -4.21 -18.95 -2.00
CA PHE A 135 -3.72 -17.75 -2.63
C PHE A 135 -4.83 -17.01 -3.40
N LEU A 136 -5.61 -17.74 -4.22
CA LEU A 136 -6.68 -17.17 -5.03
C LEU A 136 -7.78 -16.54 -4.18
N LEU A 137 -8.19 -17.21 -3.09
CA LEU A 137 -9.21 -16.70 -2.16
C LEU A 137 -8.67 -15.65 -1.18
N MET A 138 -7.40 -15.25 -1.33
CA MET A 138 -6.78 -14.25 -0.45
C MET A 138 -6.76 -14.67 1.03
N VAL A 139 -6.74 -15.98 1.29
CA VAL A 139 -6.68 -16.54 2.65
C VAL A 139 -5.26 -16.45 3.20
N ARG A 140 -4.25 -16.64 2.33
CA ARG A 140 -2.84 -16.59 2.68
C ARG A 140 -2.11 -15.53 1.84
N GLY A 141 -1.29 -14.69 2.48
CA GLY A 141 -0.61 -13.57 1.85
C GLY A 141 0.85 -13.48 2.27
N ASP A 142 1.66 -14.48 1.89
CA ASP A 142 3.07 -14.60 2.30
C ASP A 142 4.03 -13.77 1.41
N SER A 143 3.53 -12.83 0.62
CA SER A 143 4.34 -12.04 -0.30
C SER A 143 3.80 -10.63 -0.50
N TYR A 144 4.41 -9.86 -1.41
CA TYR A 144 3.99 -8.49 -1.76
C TYR A 144 2.51 -8.33 -2.14
N VAL A 145 1.82 -9.41 -2.48
CA VAL A 145 0.37 -9.41 -2.72
C VAL A 145 -0.47 -9.33 -1.44
N GLY A 146 0.15 -9.41 -0.25
CA GLY A 146 -0.54 -9.36 1.04
C GLY A 146 -1.43 -8.12 1.22
N ILE A 147 -1.03 -6.95 0.72
CA ILE A 147 -1.88 -5.74 0.78
C ILE A 147 -3.12 -5.86 -0.11
N LEU A 148 -3.06 -6.64 -1.20
CA LEU A 148 -4.22 -6.92 -2.05
C LEU A 148 -5.22 -7.81 -1.31
N HIS A 149 -4.71 -8.78 -0.56
CA HIS A 149 -5.50 -9.66 0.31
C HIS A 149 -6.17 -8.89 1.44
N LEU A 150 -5.42 -8.00 2.11
CA LEU A 150 -5.97 -7.08 3.10
C LEU A 150 -7.10 -6.25 2.49
N TYR A 151 -6.85 -5.60 1.35
CA TYR A 151 -7.85 -4.76 0.69
C TYR A 151 -9.10 -5.54 0.26
N GLY A 152 -8.94 -6.75 -0.27
CA GLY A 152 -10.04 -7.65 -0.59
C GLY A 152 -10.93 -7.95 0.61
N THR A 153 -10.32 -8.27 1.75
CA THR A 153 -11.05 -8.53 3.01
C THR A 153 -11.78 -7.29 3.53
N LEU A 154 -11.13 -6.11 3.50
CA LEU A 154 -11.75 -4.85 3.89
C LEU A 154 -12.96 -4.52 3.00
N LEU A 155 -12.90 -4.85 1.70
CA LEU A 155 -14.03 -4.64 0.79
C LEU A 155 -15.23 -5.55 1.11
N LEU A 156 -15.06 -6.72 1.71
CA LEU A 156 -16.19 -7.56 2.15
C LEU A 156 -17.02 -6.86 3.24
N VAL A 157 -16.36 -6.13 4.14
CA VAL A 157 -17.02 -5.40 5.24
C VAL A 157 -17.46 -3.99 4.80
N ALA A 158 -16.84 -3.44 3.77
CA ALA A 158 -17.04 -2.05 3.34
C ALA A 158 -18.52 -1.66 3.03
N PRO A 159 -19.37 -2.51 2.42
CA PRO A 159 -20.79 -2.17 2.22
C PRO A 159 -21.55 -2.00 3.53
N LEU A 160 -21.26 -2.86 4.53
CA LEU A 160 -21.84 -2.76 5.88
C LEU A 160 -21.40 -1.46 6.57
N LEU A 161 -20.12 -1.14 6.51
CA LEU A 161 -19.60 0.12 7.05
C LEU A 161 -20.22 1.34 6.34
N LEU A 162 -20.39 1.28 5.01
CA LEU A 162 -21.02 2.36 4.27
C LEU A 162 -22.49 2.53 4.67
N TRP A 163 -23.22 1.43 4.81
CA TRP A 163 -24.60 1.44 5.31
C TRP A 163 -24.67 2.02 6.73
N ALA A 164 -23.86 1.50 7.65
CA ALA A 164 -23.82 2.00 9.03
C ALA A 164 -23.46 3.48 9.08
N LEU A 165 -22.44 3.90 8.34
CA LEU A 165 -21.97 5.29 8.30
C LEU A 165 -23.06 6.27 7.80
N ARG A 166 -23.98 5.80 6.95
CA ARG A 166 -25.10 6.62 6.44
C ARG A 166 -26.25 6.75 7.45
N HIS A 167 -26.46 5.77 8.31
CA HIS A 167 -27.58 5.74 9.26
C HIS A 167 -27.15 6.16 10.66
N ASN A 168 -26.00 5.67 11.11
CA ASN A 168 -25.48 5.94 12.45
C ASN A 168 -23.96 5.87 12.46
N THR A 169 -23.32 7.03 12.59
CA THR A 169 -21.85 7.13 12.61
C THR A 169 -21.23 6.40 13.82
N LEU A 170 -21.91 6.37 14.98
CA LEU A 170 -21.42 5.66 16.16
C LEU A 170 -21.45 4.15 15.95
N LEU A 171 -22.50 3.62 15.29
CA LEU A 171 -22.55 2.21 14.92
C LEU A 171 -21.40 1.84 13.98
N ALA A 172 -21.16 2.67 12.95
CA ALA A 172 -20.05 2.43 12.03
C ALA A 172 -18.69 2.49 12.75
N ALA A 173 -18.53 3.43 13.67
CA ALA A 173 -17.33 3.51 14.51
C ALA A 173 -17.18 2.28 15.40
N ALA A 174 -18.26 1.80 16.05
CA ALA A 174 -18.23 0.61 16.88
C ALA A 174 -17.82 -0.64 16.09
N ILE A 175 -18.34 -0.83 14.86
CA ILE A 175 -17.97 -1.95 13.97
C ILE A 175 -16.47 -1.95 13.65
N ALA A 176 -15.82 -0.79 13.57
CA ALA A 176 -14.41 -0.69 13.25
C ALA A 176 -13.50 -0.65 14.47
N VAL A 177 -13.93 0.00 15.56
CA VAL A 177 -13.12 0.20 16.78
C VAL A 177 -13.12 -1.06 17.65
N ALA A 178 -14.26 -1.75 17.79
CA ALA A 178 -14.34 -2.94 18.67
C ALA A 178 -13.36 -4.06 18.25
N PRO A 179 -13.26 -4.45 16.96
CA PRO A 179 -12.26 -5.44 16.53
C PRO A 179 -10.82 -4.95 16.75
N TRP A 180 -10.54 -3.67 16.53
CA TRP A 180 -9.21 -3.10 16.78
C TRP A 180 -8.85 -3.18 18.27
N ILE A 181 -9.78 -2.82 19.18
CA ILE A 181 -9.58 -2.95 20.63
C ILE A 181 -9.33 -4.42 20.99
N ALA A 182 -10.14 -5.35 20.47
CA ALA A 182 -9.97 -6.78 20.73
C ALA A 182 -8.55 -7.25 20.34
N VAL A 183 -8.03 -6.80 19.20
CA VAL A 183 -6.65 -7.10 18.77
C VAL A 183 -5.62 -6.53 19.75
N GLN A 184 -5.79 -5.29 20.24
CA GLN A 184 -4.84 -4.68 21.18
C GLN A 184 -4.78 -5.45 22.53
N PHE A 185 -5.83 -6.18 22.89
CA PHE A 185 -5.89 -7.05 24.05
C PHE A 185 -5.57 -8.53 23.75
N GLY A 186 -5.15 -8.86 22.53
CA GLY A 186 -4.77 -10.22 22.13
C GLY A 186 -5.94 -11.18 21.86
N TYR A 187 -7.20 -10.71 21.82
CA TYR A 187 -8.36 -11.59 21.58
C TYR A 187 -8.54 -12.06 20.13
N LEU A 188 -7.98 -11.34 19.18
CA LEU A 188 -8.06 -11.66 17.74
C LEU A 188 -6.65 -11.81 17.15
N ASP A 189 -5.76 -12.42 17.92
CA ASP A 189 -4.40 -12.70 17.48
C ASP A 189 -4.40 -13.80 16.42
N GLN A 190 -3.62 -13.62 15.37
CA GLN A 190 -3.56 -14.55 14.25
C GLN A 190 -2.84 -15.84 14.60
N GLU A 191 -2.04 -15.86 15.65
CA GLU A 191 -1.38 -17.08 16.14
C GLU A 191 -2.38 -18.14 16.61
N LEU A 192 -3.59 -17.74 17.06
CA LEU A 192 -4.65 -18.66 17.46
C LEU A 192 -5.18 -19.55 16.32
N THR A 193 -4.91 -19.20 15.07
CA THR A 193 -5.37 -19.96 13.89
C THR A 193 -4.34 -20.94 13.35
N GLY A 194 -3.14 -21.04 13.95
CA GLY A 194 -2.05 -21.90 13.47
C GLY A 194 -1.50 -21.53 12.09
N GLN A 195 -1.84 -20.36 11.58
CA GLN A 195 -1.34 -19.81 10.32
C GLN A 195 -0.15 -18.89 10.59
N ALA A 196 0.81 -18.87 9.67
CA ALA A 196 1.92 -17.91 9.73
C ALA A 196 1.39 -16.48 9.90
N PRO A 197 2.01 -15.62 10.74
CA PRO A 197 1.52 -14.29 11.01
C PRO A 197 1.39 -13.50 9.70
N TYR A 198 0.19 -13.06 9.38
CA TYR A 198 -0.02 -12.14 8.26
C TYR A 198 0.69 -10.82 8.55
N GLU A 199 1.27 -10.19 7.55
CA GLU A 199 1.84 -8.84 7.71
C GLU A 199 0.81 -7.77 8.13
N PHE A 200 -0.49 -8.11 8.13
CA PHE A 200 -1.60 -7.17 8.41
C PHE A 200 -2.75 -7.89 9.10
N ASN A 201 -2.97 -7.64 10.38
CA ASN A 201 -4.16 -8.10 11.09
C ASN A 201 -5.39 -7.37 10.54
N ARG A 202 -6.24 -8.11 9.84
CA ARG A 202 -7.39 -7.56 9.08
C ARG A 202 -8.38 -6.83 9.97
N ALA A 203 -8.58 -7.32 11.21
CA ALA A 203 -9.45 -6.70 12.19
C ALA A 203 -8.91 -5.35 12.66
N ALA A 204 -7.60 -5.26 12.90
CA ALA A 204 -6.96 -4.02 13.31
C ALA A 204 -6.91 -2.98 12.19
N TRP A 205 -6.62 -3.39 10.97
CA TRP A 205 -6.54 -2.49 9.81
C TRP A 205 -7.90 -1.96 9.33
N LEU A 206 -8.99 -2.59 9.75
CA LEU A 206 -10.36 -2.14 9.48
C LEU A 206 -10.61 -0.74 10.04
N LEU A 207 -10.03 -0.41 11.20
CA LEU A 207 -10.16 0.93 11.81
C LEU A 207 -9.57 2.02 10.91
N LEU A 208 -8.37 1.81 10.37
CA LEU A 208 -7.73 2.78 9.47
C LEU A 208 -8.54 2.98 8.18
N PHE A 209 -9.05 1.89 7.62
CA PHE A 209 -9.93 1.93 6.45
C PHE A 209 -11.23 2.70 6.75
N PHE A 210 -11.85 2.46 7.91
CA PHE A 210 -13.04 3.18 8.36
C PHE A 210 -12.77 4.68 8.55
N ILE A 211 -11.64 5.05 9.19
CA ILE A 211 -11.25 6.48 9.33
C ILE A 211 -11.10 7.11 7.95
N GLY A 212 -10.53 6.38 6.98
CA GLY A 212 -10.51 6.80 5.59
C GLY A 212 -11.91 7.00 5.01
N MET A 213 -12.85 6.06 5.23
CA MET A 213 -14.23 6.17 4.76
C MET A 213 -14.95 7.38 5.37
N PHE A 214 -14.82 7.59 6.68
CA PHE A 214 -15.37 8.76 7.37
C PHE A 214 -14.80 10.06 6.79
N SER A 215 -13.47 10.12 6.65
CA SER A 215 -12.78 11.26 6.05
C SER A 215 -13.23 11.52 4.60
N GLY A 216 -13.52 10.48 3.84
CA GLY A 216 -14.03 10.57 2.46
C GLY A 216 -15.47 11.08 2.39
N ARG A 217 -16.33 10.66 3.31
CA ARG A 217 -17.70 11.17 3.45
C ARG A 217 -17.69 12.67 3.76
N GLU A 218 -16.91 13.08 4.74
CA GLU A 218 -16.78 14.47 5.18
C GLU A 218 -15.85 15.32 4.28
N ARG A 219 -15.20 14.70 3.28
CA ARG A 219 -14.25 15.37 2.39
C ARG A 219 -13.09 16.06 3.13
N LEU A 220 -12.60 15.46 4.23
CA LEU A 220 -11.63 16.10 5.13
C LEU A 220 -10.31 16.47 4.43
N LEU A 221 -9.88 15.74 3.40
CA LEU A 221 -8.66 16.09 2.64
C LEU A 221 -8.78 17.41 1.85
N ARG A 222 -9.96 18.01 1.75
CA ARG A 222 -10.16 19.34 1.12
C ARG A 222 -9.82 20.49 2.05
N TYR A 223 -9.71 20.23 3.35
CA TYR A 223 -9.42 21.25 4.35
C TYR A 223 -7.94 21.29 4.67
N ALA A 224 -7.36 22.50 4.65
CA ALA A 224 -5.98 22.70 5.09
C ALA A 224 -5.94 22.78 6.62
N PRO A 225 -5.09 22.01 7.30
CA PRO A 225 -4.84 22.21 8.73
C PRO A 225 -4.31 23.63 9.00
N SER A 226 -4.64 24.18 10.17
CA SER A 226 -4.13 25.50 10.57
C SER A 226 -2.59 25.50 10.66
N PRO A 227 -1.93 26.67 10.57
CA PRO A 227 -0.46 26.74 10.74
C PRO A 227 -0.01 26.14 12.07
N ARG A 228 -0.72 26.37 13.17
CA ARG A 228 -0.41 25.79 14.50
C ARG A 228 -0.50 24.25 14.45
N ALA A 229 -1.57 23.71 13.85
CA ALA A 229 -1.71 22.26 13.67
C ALA A 229 -0.58 21.69 12.82
N MET A 230 -0.14 22.37 11.77
CA MET A 230 1.00 21.92 10.95
C MET A 230 2.31 21.84 11.75
N TRP A 231 2.57 22.83 12.61
CA TRP A 231 3.74 22.79 13.51
C TRP A 231 3.66 21.61 14.48
N LEU A 232 2.50 21.37 15.11
CA LEU A 232 2.31 20.24 16.04
C LEU A 232 2.46 18.89 15.31
N LEU A 233 1.86 18.75 14.12
CA LEU A 233 2.01 17.53 13.31
C LEU A 233 3.47 17.32 12.90
N GLY A 234 4.15 18.35 12.42
CA GLY A 234 5.56 18.28 12.05
C GLY A 234 6.47 17.94 13.22
N ALA A 235 6.26 18.56 14.40
CA ALA A 235 6.99 18.26 15.62
C ALA A 235 6.78 16.81 16.08
N PHE A 236 5.54 16.30 16.04
CA PHE A 236 5.23 14.92 16.38
C PHE A 236 5.91 13.93 15.41
N LEU A 237 5.84 14.17 14.11
CA LEU A 237 6.49 13.35 13.09
C LEU A 237 8.02 13.36 13.25
N LEU A 238 8.60 14.51 13.51
CA LEU A 238 10.04 14.66 13.76
C LEU A 238 10.46 13.93 15.05
N ALA A 239 9.74 14.12 16.15
CA ALA A 239 10.02 13.47 17.42
C ALA A 239 9.99 11.94 17.31
N THR A 240 8.99 11.39 16.64
CA THR A 240 8.88 9.94 16.40
C THR A 240 9.97 9.43 15.47
N THR A 241 10.42 10.23 14.50
CA THR A 241 11.55 9.91 13.61
C THR A 241 12.85 9.86 14.40
N ILE A 242 13.14 10.89 15.20
CA ILE A 242 14.34 10.95 16.06
C ILE A 242 14.34 9.76 17.03
N TRP A 243 13.20 9.49 17.67
CA TRP A 243 13.08 8.33 18.56
C TRP A 243 13.32 7.00 17.87
N LYS A 244 12.74 6.82 16.65
CA LYS A 244 12.97 5.60 15.85
C LYS A 244 14.47 5.40 15.60
N PHE A 245 15.20 6.42 15.19
CA PHE A 245 16.63 6.30 14.91
C PHE A 245 17.48 6.09 16.16
N GLY A 246 17.09 6.64 17.32
CA GLY A 246 17.73 6.37 18.61
C GLY A 246 17.37 5.03 19.24
N SER A 247 16.35 4.33 18.76
CA SER A 247 15.89 3.05 19.26
C SER A 247 16.66 1.86 18.66
N PRO A 248 16.53 0.64 19.21
CA PRO A 248 17.17 -0.57 18.65
C PRO A 248 16.91 -0.79 17.16
N THR A 249 15.72 -0.43 16.68
CA THR A 249 15.37 -0.55 15.25
C THR A 249 16.20 0.41 14.39
N GLY A 250 16.33 1.66 14.82
CA GLY A 250 17.12 2.66 14.10
C GLY A 250 18.61 2.39 14.20
N ALA A 251 19.10 1.98 15.38
CA ALA A 251 20.50 1.62 15.57
C ALA A 251 20.92 0.47 14.63
N ARG A 252 20.09 -0.55 14.45
CA ARG A 252 20.33 -1.62 13.46
C ARG A 252 20.40 -1.10 12.02
N LEU A 253 19.51 -0.15 11.67
CA LEU A 253 19.46 0.40 10.31
C LEU A 253 20.65 1.29 9.98
N VAL A 254 21.14 2.06 10.96
CA VAL A 254 22.20 3.06 10.76
C VAL A 254 23.58 2.48 11.08
N PHE A 255 23.71 1.74 12.17
CA PHE A 255 25.00 1.28 12.73
C PHE A 255 25.22 -0.23 12.63
N GLY A 256 24.24 -0.99 12.11
CA GLY A 256 24.33 -2.44 11.94
C GLY A 256 24.09 -3.27 13.20
N GLY A 257 23.95 -2.65 14.38
CA GLY A 257 23.71 -3.35 15.65
C GLY A 257 22.74 -2.62 16.58
N ALA A 258 22.00 -3.38 17.39
CA ALA A 258 21.07 -2.82 18.38
C ALA A 258 21.79 -2.21 19.60
N ASP A 259 23.06 -2.57 19.82
CA ASP A 259 23.88 -2.17 20.95
C ASP A 259 24.18 -0.66 20.96
N HIS A 260 24.02 0.00 19.82
CA HIS A 260 24.15 1.45 19.67
C HIS A 260 22.85 2.21 19.98
N ALA A 261 21.80 1.52 20.46
CA ALA A 261 20.54 2.18 20.80
C ALA A 261 20.69 3.00 22.08
N VAL A 262 20.34 4.29 22.00
CA VAL A 262 20.30 5.21 23.15
C VAL A 262 18.91 5.40 23.72
N LEU A 263 17.87 4.93 23.01
CA LEU A 263 16.48 5.05 23.39
C LEU A 263 15.79 3.67 23.34
N PRO A 264 14.83 3.41 24.25
CA PRO A 264 14.06 2.18 24.21
C PRO A 264 13.18 2.08 22.97
N ALA A 265 12.69 0.86 22.67
CA ALA A 265 11.72 0.67 21.62
C ALA A 265 10.42 1.43 21.93
N LEU A 266 9.84 2.10 20.92
CA LEU A 266 8.56 2.78 21.08
C LEU A 266 7.44 1.75 21.34
N PRO A 267 6.57 1.97 22.35
CA PRO A 267 5.42 1.12 22.60
C PRO A 267 4.36 1.28 21.48
N TRP A 268 3.47 0.31 21.36
CA TRP A 268 2.31 0.33 20.44
C TRP A 268 2.65 0.74 18.99
N ARG A 269 3.83 0.36 18.53
CA ARG A 269 4.33 0.66 17.16
C ARG A 269 4.10 -0.48 16.19
N ASP A 270 3.52 -1.58 16.63
CA ASP A 270 3.39 -2.77 15.82
C ASP A 270 2.63 -2.50 14.51
N LYS A 271 3.11 -3.10 13.42
CA LYS A 271 2.52 -2.94 12.09
C LYS A 271 1.36 -3.88 11.88
N ASN A 272 1.48 -5.12 12.35
CA ASN A 272 0.48 -6.15 12.12
C ASN A 272 -0.82 -5.75 12.78
N ASP A 273 -0.75 -5.34 14.03
CA ASP A 273 -1.90 -5.03 14.89
C ASP A 273 -2.30 -3.56 14.88
N MET A 274 -1.71 -2.76 13.99
CA MET A 274 -2.00 -1.32 13.87
C MET A 274 -1.96 -0.64 15.25
N GLY A 275 -0.84 -0.77 15.96
CA GLY A 275 -0.68 -0.19 17.30
C GLY A 275 -1.04 1.30 17.35
N LEU A 276 -1.53 1.78 18.50
CA LEU A 276 -2.08 3.13 18.67
C LEU A 276 -1.12 4.24 18.21
N LEU A 277 0.17 4.15 18.59
CA LEU A 277 1.16 5.14 18.17
C LEU A 277 1.38 5.13 16.66
N ARG A 278 1.34 3.94 16.03
CA ARG A 278 1.44 3.80 14.59
C ARG A 278 0.24 4.39 13.88
N LEU A 279 -0.97 4.14 14.38
CA LEU A 279 -2.20 4.74 13.86
C LEU A 279 -2.14 6.26 13.95
N ALA A 280 -1.79 6.80 15.12
CA ALA A 280 -1.65 8.25 15.32
C ALA A 280 -0.61 8.87 14.37
N HIS A 281 0.55 8.21 14.20
CA HIS A 281 1.58 8.64 13.27
C HIS A 281 1.09 8.63 11.81
N ALA A 282 0.37 7.58 11.39
CA ALA A 282 -0.18 7.50 10.03
C ALA A 282 -1.17 8.64 9.75
N LEU A 283 -2.09 8.90 10.68
CA LEU A 283 -3.07 10.00 10.56
C LEU A 283 -2.40 11.37 10.56
N ALA A 284 -1.39 11.57 11.43
CA ALA A 284 -0.60 12.80 11.46
C ALA A 284 0.15 13.03 10.13
N LEU A 285 0.76 11.98 9.57
CA LEU A 285 1.44 12.06 8.27
C LEU A 285 0.47 12.42 7.15
N ILE A 286 -0.71 11.78 7.09
CA ILE A 286 -1.73 12.06 6.09
C ILE A 286 -2.20 13.52 6.18
N ALA A 287 -2.51 13.99 7.38
CA ALA A 287 -2.92 15.38 7.62
C ALA A 287 -1.80 16.38 7.27
N PHE A 288 -0.55 16.06 7.61
CA PHE A 288 0.61 16.88 7.28
C PHE A 288 0.84 16.96 5.76
N LEU A 289 0.78 15.83 5.04
CA LEU A 289 0.91 15.81 3.59
C LEU A 289 -0.22 16.58 2.90
N ALA A 290 -1.46 16.44 3.38
CA ALA A 290 -2.58 17.24 2.89
C ALA A 290 -2.37 18.74 3.15
N GLY A 291 -1.87 19.10 4.33
CA GLY A 291 -1.54 20.47 4.67
C GLY A 291 -0.40 21.07 3.83
N LEU A 292 0.61 20.31 3.51
CA LEU A 292 1.67 20.70 2.57
C LEU A 292 1.10 20.92 1.18
N TRP A 293 0.27 19.99 0.69
CA TRP A 293 -0.37 20.11 -0.61
C TRP A 293 -1.14 21.43 -0.75
N HIS A 294 -1.98 21.77 0.21
CA HIS A 294 -2.78 22.99 0.16
C HIS A 294 -1.95 24.30 0.23
N ARG A 295 -0.70 24.22 0.65
CA ARG A 295 0.24 25.35 0.69
C ARG A 295 1.15 25.45 -0.53
N MET A 296 1.16 24.43 -1.38
CA MET A 296 1.93 24.46 -2.61
C MET A 296 1.31 25.40 -3.65
N PRO A 297 2.12 26.12 -4.45
CA PRO A 297 1.63 26.86 -5.58
C PRO A 297 0.91 25.95 -6.62
N ALA A 298 -0.14 26.45 -7.23
CA ALA A 298 -0.93 25.69 -8.24
C ALA A 298 -0.10 25.05 -9.36
N PRO A 299 0.93 25.71 -9.94
CA PRO A 299 1.80 25.08 -10.94
C PRO A 299 2.55 23.86 -10.40
N ALA A 300 3.01 23.90 -9.13
CA ALA A 300 3.67 22.76 -8.51
C ALA A 300 2.70 21.61 -8.27
N GLN A 301 1.50 21.89 -7.75
CA GLN A 301 0.44 20.89 -7.60
C GLN A 301 0.11 20.23 -8.93
N SER A 302 -0.02 21.00 -10.02
CA SER A 302 -0.32 20.49 -11.36
C SER A 302 0.77 19.54 -11.86
N ARG A 303 2.05 19.92 -11.74
CA ARG A 303 3.19 19.09 -12.16
C ARG A 303 3.27 17.79 -11.36
N ILE A 304 3.15 17.86 -10.04
CA ILE A 304 3.18 16.69 -9.16
C ILE A 304 2.00 15.77 -9.49
N ASN A 305 0.80 16.32 -9.66
CA ASN A 305 -0.37 15.53 -10.01
C ASN A 305 -0.26 14.91 -11.42
N ALA A 306 0.34 15.58 -12.38
CA ALA A 306 0.53 15.01 -13.71
C ALA A 306 1.31 13.69 -13.65
N VAL A 307 2.29 13.58 -12.76
CA VAL A 307 3.08 12.37 -12.57
C VAL A 307 2.39 11.42 -11.58
N LEU A 308 2.29 11.82 -10.31
CA LEU A 308 1.79 10.93 -9.26
C LEU A 308 0.31 10.58 -9.42
N GLY A 309 -0.53 11.54 -9.81
CA GLY A 309 -1.95 11.31 -10.07
C GLY A 309 -2.19 10.34 -11.23
N TRP A 310 -1.27 10.28 -12.21
CA TRP A 310 -1.34 9.28 -13.27
C TRP A 310 -1.23 7.86 -12.71
N PHE A 311 -0.27 7.60 -11.82
CA PHE A 311 -0.12 6.31 -11.13
C PHE A 311 -1.31 6.03 -10.20
N GLY A 312 -1.68 6.96 -9.34
CA GLY A 312 -2.74 6.76 -8.35
C GLY A 312 -4.11 6.53 -8.96
N SER A 313 -4.37 7.13 -10.12
CA SER A 313 -5.62 6.97 -10.86
C SER A 313 -5.80 5.59 -11.48
N ARG A 314 -4.73 4.81 -11.61
CA ARG A 314 -4.68 3.47 -12.21
C ARG A 314 -4.19 2.42 -11.21
N SER A 315 -4.46 2.66 -9.94
CA SER A 315 -3.79 2.01 -8.82
C SER A 315 -3.74 0.47 -8.88
N LEU A 316 -4.77 -0.23 -9.35
CA LEU A 316 -4.73 -1.69 -9.44
C LEU A 316 -3.76 -2.17 -10.53
N THR A 317 -3.81 -1.56 -11.70
CA THR A 317 -2.90 -1.92 -12.81
C THR A 317 -1.46 -1.55 -12.49
N VAL A 318 -1.24 -0.37 -11.89
CA VAL A 318 0.09 0.07 -11.42
C VAL A 318 0.64 -0.88 -10.38
N TYR A 319 -0.18 -1.26 -9.41
CA TYR A 319 0.22 -2.22 -8.38
C TYR A 319 0.59 -3.58 -8.98
N ALA A 320 -0.25 -4.11 -9.87
CA ALA A 320 0.03 -5.38 -10.56
C ALA A 320 1.33 -5.31 -11.38
N ALA A 321 1.54 -4.23 -12.14
CA ALA A 321 2.78 -4.01 -12.87
C ALA A 321 3.99 -3.92 -11.92
N SER A 322 3.82 -3.26 -10.75
CA SER A 322 4.89 -3.16 -9.75
C SER A 322 5.29 -4.51 -9.19
N CYS A 323 4.35 -5.42 -8.90
CA CYS A 323 4.66 -6.75 -8.40
C CYS A 323 5.56 -7.55 -9.38
N VAL A 324 5.28 -7.49 -10.67
CA VAL A 324 6.11 -8.15 -11.68
C VAL A 324 7.45 -7.43 -11.87
N ALA A 325 7.43 -6.10 -11.95
CA ALA A 325 8.62 -5.27 -12.17
C ALA A 325 9.66 -5.44 -11.06
N ILE A 326 9.23 -5.64 -9.80
CA ILE A 326 10.12 -5.86 -8.65
C ILE A 326 11.05 -7.05 -8.90
N TYR A 327 10.55 -8.18 -9.36
CA TYR A 327 11.37 -9.37 -9.64
C TYR A 327 12.28 -9.16 -10.85
N LEU A 328 11.77 -8.56 -11.94
CA LEU A 328 12.60 -8.24 -13.11
C LEU A 328 13.77 -7.33 -12.75
N LEU A 329 13.52 -6.31 -11.94
CA LEU A 329 14.54 -5.33 -11.52
C LEU A 329 15.51 -5.92 -10.50
N ALA A 330 15.04 -6.75 -9.56
CA ALA A 330 15.89 -7.40 -8.57
C ALA A 330 16.89 -8.37 -9.21
N ALA A 331 16.55 -8.97 -10.34
CA ALA A 331 17.49 -9.82 -11.08
C ALA A 331 18.72 -9.07 -11.60
N MET A 332 18.66 -7.74 -11.80
CA MET A 332 19.80 -6.96 -12.25
C MET A 332 21.00 -7.04 -11.29
N PRO A 333 20.90 -6.67 -9.99
CA PRO A 333 22.02 -6.73 -9.07
C PRO A 333 22.30 -8.12 -8.48
N THR A 334 21.42 -9.12 -8.71
CA THR A 334 21.53 -10.43 -8.07
C THR A 334 21.88 -11.55 -9.05
N VAL A 335 21.38 -11.51 -10.27
CA VAL A 335 21.56 -12.56 -11.28
C VAL A 335 22.40 -12.08 -12.47
N LEU A 336 22.05 -10.92 -13.04
CA LEU A 336 22.70 -10.43 -14.26
C LEU A 336 24.06 -9.78 -13.98
N TRP A 337 24.16 -9.00 -12.90
CA TRP A 337 25.39 -8.35 -12.43
C TRP A 337 25.54 -8.55 -10.91
N PRO A 338 25.86 -9.77 -10.45
CA PRO A 338 25.87 -10.11 -9.03
C PRO A 338 26.75 -9.17 -8.20
N GLY A 339 26.18 -8.62 -7.12
CA GLY A 339 26.89 -7.70 -6.23
C GLY A 339 27.07 -6.27 -6.75
N SER A 340 26.63 -5.97 -7.98
CA SER A 340 26.84 -4.66 -8.60
C SER A 340 25.93 -3.58 -8.00
N ARG A 341 26.53 -2.62 -7.30
CA ARG A 341 25.84 -1.46 -6.74
C ARG A 341 25.30 -0.53 -7.84
N SER A 342 26.04 -0.38 -8.95
CA SER A 342 25.59 0.42 -10.09
C SER A 342 24.36 -0.20 -10.76
N ALA A 343 24.31 -1.52 -10.92
CA ALA A 343 23.12 -2.22 -11.42
C ALA A 343 21.92 -2.04 -10.50
N TYR A 344 22.12 -2.08 -9.18
CA TYR A 344 21.04 -1.79 -8.20
C TYR A 344 20.51 -0.36 -8.34
N LEU A 345 21.39 0.64 -8.41
CA LEU A 345 20.97 2.03 -8.55
C LEU A 345 20.30 2.30 -9.89
N ALA A 346 20.77 1.70 -10.97
CA ALA A 346 20.13 1.78 -12.29
C ALA A 346 18.73 1.16 -12.25
N ALA A 347 18.56 -0.03 -11.67
CA ALA A 347 17.26 -0.68 -11.49
C ALA A 347 16.32 0.18 -10.65
N TYR A 348 16.82 0.77 -9.56
CA TYR A 348 16.06 1.67 -8.69
C TYR A 348 15.53 2.90 -9.43
N ALA A 349 16.37 3.51 -10.28
CA ALA A 349 16.00 4.69 -11.07
C ALA A 349 15.02 4.36 -12.21
N VAL A 350 15.17 3.17 -12.84
CA VAL A 350 14.32 2.74 -13.96
C VAL A 350 12.96 2.22 -13.50
N ALA A 351 12.83 1.80 -12.25
CA ALA A 351 11.62 1.16 -11.71
C ALA A 351 10.29 1.88 -12.04
N PRO A 352 10.12 3.19 -11.78
CA PRO A 352 8.85 3.86 -12.08
C PRO A 352 8.55 3.93 -13.59
N PHE A 353 9.57 4.02 -14.44
CA PHE A 353 9.40 4.04 -15.88
C PHE A 353 8.97 2.68 -16.43
N LEU A 354 9.56 1.59 -15.92
CA LEU A 354 9.16 0.23 -16.27
C LEU A 354 7.70 -0.03 -15.87
N VAL A 355 7.31 0.34 -14.65
CA VAL A 355 5.92 0.22 -14.19
C VAL A 355 4.97 1.06 -15.03
N ALA A 356 5.37 2.29 -15.40
CA ALA A 356 4.58 3.14 -16.28
C ALA A 356 4.39 2.51 -17.66
N LEU A 357 5.46 1.98 -18.25
CA LEU A 357 5.43 1.29 -19.54
C LEU A 357 4.53 0.05 -19.51
N MET A 358 4.70 -0.82 -18.50
CA MET A 358 3.88 -2.01 -18.35
C MET A 358 2.40 -1.66 -18.14
N THR A 359 2.12 -0.63 -17.33
CA THR A 359 0.76 -0.13 -17.11
C THR A 359 0.15 0.42 -18.40
N TRP A 360 0.92 1.20 -19.15
CA TRP A 360 0.49 1.75 -20.44
C TRP A 360 0.22 0.64 -21.44
N ALA A 361 1.14 -0.31 -21.61
CA ALA A 361 1.00 -1.45 -22.51
C ALA A 361 -0.24 -2.28 -22.16
N TRP A 362 -0.44 -2.59 -20.88
CA TRP A 362 -1.64 -3.33 -20.43
C TRP A 362 -2.94 -2.62 -20.80
N ILE A 363 -3.03 -1.31 -20.56
CA ILE A 363 -4.24 -0.55 -20.83
C ILE A 363 -4.49 -0.42 -22.34
N THR A 364 -3.43 -0.28 -23.14
CA THR A 364 -3.57 -0.19 -24.60
C THR A 364 -3.99 -1.52 -25.24
N LEU A 365 -3.48 -2.63 -24.75
CA LEU A 365 -3.77 -3.95 -25.31
C LEU A 365 -5.11 -4.50 -24.81
N PHE A 366 -5.39 -4.40 -23.49
CA PHE A 366 -6.50 -5.07 -22.83
C PHE A 366 -7.52 -4.11 -22.20
N GLY A 367 -7.25 -2.81 -22.17
CA GLY A 367 -8.12 -1.83 -21.54
C GLY A 367 -9.42 -1.62 -22.31
N THR A 368 -10.48 -1.25 -21.57
CA THR A 368 -11.73 -0.79 -22.17
C THR A 368 -11.52 0.51 -22.97
N ALA A 369 -12.41 0.82 -23.89
CA ALA A 369 -12.35 2.06 -24.68
C ALA A 369 -12.20 3.32 -23.79
N ARG A 370 -12.88 3.36 -22.63
CA ARG A 370 -12.74 4.44 -21.65
C ARG A 370 -11.35 4.49 -20.99
N ALA A 371 -10.72 3.36 -20.76
CA ALA A 371 -9.38 3.30 -20.18
C ALA A 371 -8.33 3.77 -21.22
N ARG A 372 -8.47 3.35 -22.48
CA ARG A 372 -7.59 3.76 -23.60
C ARG A 372 -7.63 5.27 -23.84
N GLN A 373 -8.83 5.88 -23.84
CA GLN A 373 -8.97 7.34 -23.98
C GLN A 373 -8.26 8.14 -22.88
N ARG A 374 -8.19 7.61 -21.64
CA ARG A 374 -7.49 8.27 -20.53
C ARG A 374 -5.96 8.20 -20.62
N VAL A 375 -5.43 7.30 -21.43
CA VAL A 375 -3.99 7.17 -21.67
C VAL A 375 -3.55 8.12 -22.78
N ALA A 376 -4.40 8.34 -23.79
CA ALA A 376 -4.10 9.12 -24.97
C ALA A 376 -4.12 10.65 -24.75
N VAL A 377 -4.63 11.14 -23.60
CA VAL A 377 -4.66 12.58 -23.30
C VAL A 377 -3.59 12.88 -22.26
N PRO A 378 -2.43 13.44 -22.62
CA PRO A 378 -1.56 14.10 -21.66
C PRO A 378 -2.35 15.26 -21.07
N ALA A 379 -2.43 15.34 -19.74
CA ALA A 379 -3.02 16.48 -19.05
C ALA A 379 -2.09 17.69 -19.18
N VAL A 380 -2.06 18.28 -20.38
CA VAL A 380 -1.54 19.62 -20.62
C VAL A 380 -2.75 20.48 -20.94
N ARG A 381 -3.32 21.06 -19.94
CA ARG A 381 -4.04 22.36 -19.96
C ARG A 381 -3.97 22.99 -18.59
#